data_68d6142bae520a985c3ac857994f3b4b
#
_entry.id   68d6142bae520a985c3ac857994f3b4b
#
_cell.length_a   1.000
_cell.length_b   1.000
_cell.length_c   1.000
_cell.angle_alpha   90.00
_cell.angle_beta   90.00
_cell.angle_gamma   90.00
#
_symmetry.space_group_name_H-M   'P 1'
#
loop_
_entity.id
_entity.type
_entity.pdbx_description
1 polymer ?
#
loop_
_entity_poly.entity_id
_entity_poly.type
_entity_poly.pdbx_seq_one_letter_code
_entity_poly.pdbx_strand_id
1 'polypeptide(L)'
;MMEINNSEIIVGLDIGTTKVSIIIGRRNQYNKIEILGNGKSVSSGVSRGIVSNIDKTVESIKQALDEVEKKNNLSIKEVFVGIAGQHIKSLQHRGEIVRDNINVEIGQQDIDKLKENMFKLITIPGEEVIHVIPQEYTVDGEDGIQDPKGMAGVKPVSYTHLTLPTSVT
;
A
#
# COMPACT_ATOMS: atom_id res chain seq x y z
N MET A 1 24.57 -25.50 -9.13
CA MET A 1 24.14 -24.14 -8.80
C MET A 1 22.74 -23.98 -9.36
N MET A 2 21.71 -23.91 -8.51
CA MET A 2 20.37 -23.57 -8.99
C MET A 2 20.38 -22.08 -9.33
N GLU A 3 20.13 -21.74 -10.58
CA GLU A 3 19.84 -20.37 -10.96
C GLU A 3 18.52 -19.97 -10.28
N ILE A 4 18.60 -19.07 -9.31
CA ILE A 4 17.43 -18.49 -8.66
C ILE A 4 16.78 -17.58 -9.69
N ASN A 5 15.62 -17.98 -10.19
CA ASN A 5 14.85 -17.15 -11.11
C ASN A 5 14.42 -15.88 -10.35
N ASN A 6 15.00 -14.74 -10.69
CA ASN A 6 14.82 -13.46 -9.99
C ASN A 6 13.36 -12.95 -10.00
N SER A 7 12.50 -13.53 -10.84
CA SER A 7 11.09 -13.15 -10.97
C SER A 7 10.17 -13.61 -9.81
N GLU A 8 10.68 -14.45 -8.92
CA GLU A 8 9.91 -14.99 -7.78
C GLU A 8 10.34 -14.41 -6.42
N ILE A 9 11.38 -13.57 -6.40
CA ILE A 9 11.90 -13.01 -5.16
C ILE A 9 11.09 -11.78 -4.78
N ILE A 10 10.60 -11.76 -3.54
CA ILE A 10 9.90 -10.65 -2.93
C ILE A 10 10.78 -10.11 -1.81
N VAL A 11 11.02 -8.82 -1.80
CA VAL A 11 11.82 -8.15 -0.78
C VAL A 11 10.94 -7.16 -0.02
N GLY A 12 10.80 -7.36 1.28
CA GLY A 12 10.11 -6.43 2.18
C GLY A 12 11.14 -5.58 2.95
N LEU A 13 10.91 -4.27 2.97
CA LEU A 13 11.68 -3.28 3.73
C LEU A 13 10.79 -2.63 4.78
N ASP A 14 11.22 -2.69 6.03
CA ASP A 14 10.60 -1.98 7.15
C ASP A 14 11.56 -0.92 7.68
N ILE A 15 11.12 0.35 7.68
CA ILE A 15 11.89 1.51 8.13
C ILE A 15 11.32 1.96 9.48
N GLY A 16 11.86 1.40 10.54
CA GLY A 16 11.44 1.73 11.91
C GLY A 16 12.28 2.82 12.56
N THR A 17 11.84 3.28 13.72
CA THR A 17 12.57 4.30 14.52
C THR A 17 13.90 3.76 15.08
N THR A 18 13.96 2.47 15.41
CA THR A 18 15.11 1.86 16.08
C THR A 18 15.99 1.08 15.10
N LYS A 19 15.38 0.46 14.11
CA LYS A 19 16.06 -0.38 13.14
C LYS A 19 15.41 -0.26 11.76
N VAL A 20 16.21 -0.46 10.73
CA VAL A 20 15.77 -0.78 9.37
C VAL A 20 15.93 -2.29 9.20
N SER A 21 14.92 -2.96 8.68
CA SER A 21 14.93 -4.42 8.50
C SER A 21 14.53 -4.79 7.07
N ILE A 22 15.22 -5.77 6.51
CA ILE A 22 14.93 -6.31 5.18
C ILE A 22 14.73 -7.81 5.31
N ILE A 23 13.70 -8.31 4.63
CA ILE A 23 13.42 -9.74 4.52
C ILE A 23 13.29 -10.09 3.04
N ILE A 24 14.02 -11.12 2.62
CA ILE A 24 13.93 -11.69 1.29
C ILE A 24 13.17 -12.99 1.38
N GLY A 25 12.15 -13.15 0.57
CA GLY A 25 11.36 -14.37 0.49
C GLY A 25 10.98 -14.71 -0.94
N ARG A 26 10.50 -15.92 -1.12
CA ARG A 26 9.87 -16.37 -2.36
C ARG A 26 8.65 -17.24 -2.06
N ARG A 27 7.75 -17.36 -3.01
CA ARG A 27 6.69 -18.36 -2.95
C ARG A 27 7.22 -19.70 -3.41
N ASN A 28 7.01 -20.73 -2.60
CA ASN A 28 7.35 -22.09 -3.00
C ASN A 28 6.19 -22.73 -3.78
N GLN A 29 6.41 -23.96 -4.29
CA GLN A 29 5.43 -24.74 -5.04
C GLN A 29 4.11 -25.01 -4.30
N TYR A 30 4.09 -24.87 -2.98
CA TYR A 30 2.91 -25.02 -2.14
C TYR A 30 2.24 -23.68 -1.80
N ASN A 31 2.59 -22.61 -2.51
CA ASN A 31 2.11 -21.25 -2.29
C ASN A 31 2.42 -20.68 -0.90
N LYS A 32 3.44 -21.20 -0.22
CA LYS A 32 3.94 -20.71 1.08
C LYS A 32 5.15 -19.83 0.87
N ILE A 33 5.32 -18.85 1.76
CA ILE A 33 6.49 -17.95 1.75
C ILE A 33 7.66 -18.69 2.39
N GLU A 34 8.75 -18.80 1.67
CA GLU A 34 10.04 -19.29 2.13
C GLU A 34 10.98 -18.11 2.32
N ILE A 35 11.55 -17.95 3.52
CA ILE A 35 12.51 -16.89 3.81
C ILE A 35 13.87 -17.30 3.32
N LEU A 36 14.45 -16.52 2.41
CA LEU A 36 15.76 -16.76 1.82
C LEU A 36 16.87 -16.04 2.59
N GLY A 37 16.55 -14.88 3.18
CA GLY A 37 17.51 -14.09 3.92
C GLY A 37 16.89 -12.90 4.63
N ASN A 38 17.66 -12.31 5.53
CA ASN A 38 17.33 -11.08 6.20
C ASN A 38 18.57 -10.22 6.42
N GLY A 39 18.36 -8.91 6.49
CA GLY A 39 19.36 -7.91 6.85
C GLY A 39 18.76 -6.88 7.78
N LYS A 40 19.60 -6.24 8.57
CA LYS A 40 19.18 -5.18 9.49
C LYS A 40 20.29 -4.16 9.70
N SER A 41 19.92 -2.92 9.95
CA SER A 41 20.83 -1.87 10.41
C SER A 41 20.19 -1.07 11.54
N VAL A 42 21.01 -0.31 12.26
CA VAL A 42 20.50 0.67 13.21
C VAL A 42 19.84 1.81 12.43
N SER A 43 18.63 2.19 12.79
CA SER A 43 17.95 3.32 12.17
C SER A 43 18.52 4.63 12.74
N SER A 44 19.05 5.45 11.84
CA SER A 44 19.50 6.82 12.15
C SER A 44 18.75 7.78 11.24
N GLY A 45 18.06 8.76 11.78
CA GLY A 45 17.31 9.71 10.95
C GLY A 45 15.80 9.51 10.95
N VAL A 46 15.29 8.51 11.68
CA VAL A 46 13.85 8.33 11.92
C VAL A 46 13.58 8.53 13.41
N SER A 47 12.63 9.40 13.74
CA SER A 47 12.22 9.67 15.11
C SER A 47 10.70 9.66 15.22
N ARG A 48 10.17 8.86 16.15
CA ARG A 48 8.72 8.72 16.37
C ARG A 48 7.92 8.41 15.11
N GLY A 49 8.49 7.59 14.21
CA GLY A 49 7.86 7.23 12.94
C GLY A 49 7.93 8.32 11.86
N ILE A 50 8.70 9.38 12.07
CA ILE A 50 8.89 10.49 11.12
C ILE A 50 10.35 10.51 10.66
N VAL A 51 10.59 10.66 9.36
CA VAL A 51 11.93 10.86 8.80
C VAL A 51 12.39 12.28 9.16
N SER A 52 13.29 12.38 10.14
CA SER A 52 13.86 13.64 10.62
C SER A 52 15.15 14.02 9.87
N ASN A 53 15.81 13.05 9.25
CA ASN A 53 17.01 13.26 8.44
C ASN A 53 17.07 12.23 7.31
N ILE A 54 16.90 12.71 6.09
CA ILE A 54 16.82 11.86 4.89
C ILE A 54 18.17 11.14 4.65
N ASP A 55 19.29 11.85 4.71
CA ASP A 55 20.60 11.27 4.40
C ASP A 55 20.95 10.13 5.34
N LYS A 56 20.76 10.31 6.65
CA LYS A 56 20.96 9.26 7.65
C LYS A 56 20.01 8.08 7.46
N THR A 57 18.77 8.34 7.07
CA THR A 57 17.82 7.26 6.78
C THR A 57 18.26 6.46 5.57
N VAL A 58 18.67 7.13 4.50
CA VAL A 58 19.21 6.49 3.28
C VAL A 58 20.45 5.66 3.60
N GLU A 59 21.37 6.17 4.43
CA GLU A 59 22.55 5.42 4.86
C GLU A 59 22.16 4.15 5.63
N SER A 60 21.21 4.25 6.56
CA SER A 60 20.68 3.08 7.29
C SER A 60 20.08 2.04 6.37
N ILE A 61 19.30 2.47 5.36
CA ILE A 61 18.70 1.58 4.36
C ILE A 61 19.82 0.89 3.54
N LYS A 62 20.82 1.65 3.07
CA LYS A 62 21.96 1.09 2.30
C LYS A 62 22.71 0.05 3.10
N GLN A 63 22.98 0.31 4.39
CA GLN A 63 23.67 -0.66 5.25
C GLN A 63 22.89 -1.97 5.37
N ALA A 64 21.56 -1.90 5.56
CA ALA A 64 20.72 -3.10 5.62
C ALA A 64 20.67 -3.86 4.29
N LEU A 65 20.62 -3.14 3.15
CA LEU A 65 20.69 -3.72 1.81
C LEU A 65 22.02 -4.41 1.56
N ASP A 66 23.13 -3.73 1.79
CA ASP A 66 24.47 -4.26 1.61
C ASP A 66 24.69 -5.55 2.42
N GLU A 67 24.18 -5.58 3.65
CA GLU A 67 24.29 -6.77 4.51
C GLU A 67 23.59 -7.98 3.88
N VAL A 68 22.35 -7.80 3.40
CA VAL A 68 21.56 -8.91 2.87
C VAL A 68 22.01 -9.32 1.47
N GLU A 69 22.41 -8.38 0.62
CA GLU A 69 22.95 -8.65 -0.72
C GLU A 69 24.24 -9.46 -0.66
N LYS A 70 25.18 -9.05 0.19
CA LYS A 70 26.46 -9.76 0.38
C LYS A 70 26.26 -11.17 0.94
N LYS A 71 25.36 -11.35 1.93
CA LYS A 71 25.09 -12.66 2.53
C LYS A 71 24.45 -13.65 1.57
N ASN A 72 23.61 -13.16 0.65
CA ASN A 72 22.81 -14.02 -0.23
C ASN A 72 23.32 -14.02 -1.69
N ASN A 73 24.38 -13.26 -2.00
CA ASN A 73 24.91 -13.07 -3.36
C ASN A 73 23.80 -12.68 -4.36
N LEU A 74 22.98 -11.71 -3.96
CA LEU A 74 21.84 -11.20 -4.72
C LEU A 74 22.03 -9.71 -4.98
N SER A 75 21.36 -9.20 -6.01
CA SER A 75 21.21 -7.75 -6.27
C SER A 75 19.73 -7.39 -6.21
N ILE A 76 19.36 -6.52 -5.28
CA ILE A 76 17.98 -6.10 -5.02
C ILE A 76 17.69 -4.84 -5.81
N LYS A 77 16.70 -4.90 -6.72
CA LYS A 77 16.30 -3.77 -7.56
C LYS A 77 14.98 -3.15 -7.10
N GLU A 78 14.12 -3.94 -6.50
CA GLU A 78 12.79 -3.53 -6.09
C GLU A 78 12.49 -4.03 -4.67
N VAL A 79 11.82 -3.20 -3.88
CA VAL A 79 11.41 -3.55 -2.52
C VAL A 79 9.97 -3.11 -2.29
N PHE A 80 9.24 -3.89 -1.50
CA PHE A 80 7.96 -3.48 -0.92
C PHE A 80 8.23 -2.82 0.43
N VAL A 81 7.82 -1.58 0.59
CA VAL A 81 8.04 -0.80 1.80
C VAL A 81 6.77 -0.69 2.61
N GLY A 82 6.83 -1.09 3.87
CA GLY A 82 5.79 -0.78 4.83
C GLY A 82 5.96 0.66 5.35
N ILE A 83 4.90 1.45 5.29
CA ILE A 83 4.89 2.82 5.80
C ILE A 83 3.95 2.89 6.99
N ALA A 84 4.47 3.30 8.14
CA ALA A 84 3.70 3.58 9.35
C ALA A 84 4.26 4.82 10.03
N GLY A 85 3.38 5.71 10.50
CA GLY A 85 3.81 6.92 11.20
C GLY A 85 2.62 7.79 11.62
N GLN A 86 2.86 8.71 12.54
CA GLN A 86 1.83 9.63 13.04
C GLN A 86 1.30 10.59 11.97
N HIS A 87 2.03 10.76 10.88
CA HIS A 87 1.65 11.58 9.73
C HIS A 87 0.71 10.84 8.74
N ILE A 88 0.52 9.53 8.91
CA ILE A 88 -0.43 8.77 8.11
C ILE A 88 -1.77 8.76 8.83
N LYS A 89 -2.77 9.37 8.23
CA LYS A 89 -4.13 9.41 8.75
C LYS A 89 -5.03 8.49 7.94
N SER A 90 -5.93 7.81 8.60
CA SER A 90 -7.01 7.07 7.98
C SER A 90 -8.32 7.81 8.24
N LEU A 91 -9.02 8.17 7.18
CA LEU A 91 -10.31 8.82 7.24
C LEU A 91 -11.37 7.94 6.61
N GLN A 92 -12.56 7.91 7.19
CA GLN A 92 -13.72 7.28 6.57
C GLN A 92 -14.47 8.34 5.75
N HIS A 93 -14.77 7.99 4.53
CA HIS A 93 -15.54 8.84 3.64
C HIS A 93 -16.56 8.03 2.84
N ARG A 94 -17.68 8.67 2.54
CA ARG A 94 -18.73 8.09 1.69
C ARG A 94 -18.65 8.75 0.33
N GLY A 95 -18.38 7.95 -0.71
CA GLY A 95 -18.46 8.39 -2.09
C GLY A 95 -19.68 7.77 -2.78
N GLU A 96 -20.29 8.50 -3.68
CA GLU A 96 -21.39 8.02 -4.50
C GLU A 96 -21.20 8.39 -5.96
N ILE A 97 -21.73 7.57 -6.84
CA ILE A 97 -21.94 7.91 -8.25
C ILE A 97 -23.40 7.62 -8.61
N VAL A 98 -23.91 8.41 -9.54
CA VAL A 98 -25.21 8.15 -10.19
C VAL A 98 -24.92 7.68 -11.61
N ARG A 99 -25.51 6.56 -11.99
CA ARG A 99 -25.35 5.97 -13.31
C ARG A 99 -26.51 6.40 -14.20
N ASP A 100 -26.18 6.75 -15.43
CA ASP A 100 -27.18 7.18 -16.42
C ASP A 100 -27.99 6.01 -16.96
N ASN A 101 -27.40 4.80 -16.97
CA ASN A 101 -28.03 3.62 -17.53
C ASN A 101 -28.25 2.53 -16.46
N ILE A 102 -29.51 2.38 -16.08
CA ILE A 102 -29.96 1.40 -15.05
C ILE A 102 -30.05 -0.04 -15.59
N ASN A 103 -30.10 -0.21 -16.91
CA ASN A 103 -30.26 -1.52 -17.56
C ASN A 103 -28.94 -2.24 -17.79
N VAL A 104 -27.82 -1.62 -17.44
CA VAL A 104 -26.48 -2.20 -17.53
C VAL A 104 -26.01 -2.54 -16.13
N GLU A 105 -25.43 -3.72 -15.95
CA GLU A 105 -24.83 -4.14 -14.68
C GLU A 105 -23.67 -3.22 -14.28
N ILE A 106 -23.41 -3.14 -12.97
CA ILE A 106 -22.27 -2.42 -12.41
C ILE A 106 -20.98 -3.08 -12.87
N GLY A 107 -20.17 -2.35 -13.61
CA GLY A 107 -18.89 -2.80 -14.13
C GLY A 107 -17.67 -2.28 -13.37
N GLN A 108 -16.49 -2.75 -13.75
CA GLN A 108 -15.24 -2.26 -13.19
C GLN A 108 -15.07 -0.75 -13.37
N GLN A 109 -15.51 -0.21 -14.51
CA GLN A 109 -15.43 1.23 -14.82
C GLN A 109 -16.21 2.09 -13.83
N ASP A 110 -17.37 1.61 -13.33
CA ASP A 110 -18.17 2.33 -12.32
C ASP A 110 -17.42 2.37 -11.00
N ILE A 111 -16.78 1.27 -10.62
CA ILE A 111 -15.97 1.19 -9.39
C ILE A 111 -14.74 2.09 -9.48
N ASP A 112 -14.06 2.10 -10.61
CA ASP A 112 -12.88 2.93 -10.83
C ASP A 112 -13.26 4.42 -10.82
N LYS A 113 -14.37 4.79 -11.46
CA LYS A 113 -14.94 6.15 -11.42
C LYS A 113 -15.32 6.58 -10.01
N LEU A 114 -15.91 5.68 -9.22
CA LEU A 114 -16.25 5.93 -7.81
C LEU A 114 -14.99 6.22 -7.00
N LYS A 115 -13.95 5.40 -7.14
CA LYS A 115 -12.65 5.62 -6.49
C LYS A 115 -12.00 6.93 -6.93
N GLU A 116 -11.99 7.22 -8.24
CA GLU A 116 -11.41 8.46 -8.79
C GLU A 116 -12.12 9.70 -8.24
N ASN A 117 -13.45 9.68 -8.15
CA ASN A 117 -14.19 10.77 -7.54
C ASN A 117 -13.81 10.98 -6.08
N MET A 118 -13.57 9.90 -5.34
CA MET A 118 -13.15 9.99 -3.94
C MET A 118 -11.76 10.59 -3.79
N PHE A 119 -10.82 10.29 -4.69
CA PHE A 119 -9.52 10.96 -4.72
C PHE A 119 -9.63 12.47 -4.92
N LYS A 120 -10.62 12.91 -5.70
CA LYS A 120 -10.84 14.32 -6.02
C LYS A 120 -11.57 15.11 -4.92
N LEU A 121 -12.37 14.42 -4.10
CA LEU A 121 -13.23 15.07 -3.10
C LEU A 121 -12.50 15.57 -1.86
N ILE A 122 -11.31 15.07 -1.58
CA ILE A 122 -10.59 15.38 -0.36
C ILE A 122 -9.35 16.20 -0.70
N THR A 123 -9.52 17.51 -0.69
CA THR A 123 -8.41 18.43 -0.76
C THR A 123 -8.26 19.10 0.60
N ILE A 124 -7.52 18.43 1.51
CA ILE A 124 -7.10 19.06 2.76
C ILE A 124 -5.76 19.74 2.46
N PRO A 125 -5.63 21.06 2.68
CA PRO A 125 -4.35 21.72 2.43
C PRO A 125 -3.20 21.05 3.15
N GLY A 126 -2.15 20.69 2.40
CA GLY A 126 -0.98 20.02 2.95
C GLY A 126 -1.14 18.50 3.16
N GLU A 127 -2.21 17.90 2.72
CA GLU A 127 -2.42 16.43 2.76
C GLU A 127 -2.64 15.89 1.35
N GLU A 128 -2.17 14.69 1.10
CA GLU A 128 -2.34 13.98 -0.17
C GLU A 128 -2.98 12.63 0.07
N VAL A 129 -3.97 12.26 -0.73
CA VAL A 129 -4.60 10.93 -0.65
C VAL A 129 -3.68 9.91 -1.33
N ILE A 130 -3.11 8.98 -0.57
CA ILE A 130 -2.27 7.92 -1.13
C ILE A 130 -3.06 6.65 -1.47
N HIS A 131 -4.12 6.34 -0.73
CA HIS A 131 -4.96 5.17 -1.01
C HIS A 131 -6.43 5.47 -0.74
N VAL A 132 -7.28 4.89 -1.59
CA VAL A 132 -8.72 4.79 -1.41
C VAL A 132 -9.06 3.30 -1.36
N ILE A 133 -9.44 2.81 -0.18
CA ILE A 133 -9.71 1.39 0.06
C ILE A 133 -11.20 1.23 0.39
N PRO A 134 -12.03 0.78 -0.56
CA PRO A 134 -13.43 0.47 -0.29
C PRO A 134 -13.54 -0.60 0.81
N GLN A 135 -14.43 -0.37 1.77
CA GLN A 135 -14.71 -1.35 2.82
C GLN A 135 -15.97 -2.15 2.48
N GLU A 136 -17.00 -1.44 2.06
CA GLU A 136 -18.26 -2.01 1.62
C GLU A 136 -18.92 -1.09 0.61
N TYR A 137 -19.89 -1.63 -0.09
CA TYR A 137 -20.71 -0.89 -1.04
C TYR A 137 -22.17 -0.97 -0.62
N THR A 138 -22.92 0.05 -1.00
CA THR A 138 -24.37 0.10 -0.95
C THR A 138 -24.87 0.27 -2.38
N VAL A 139 -25.81 -0.53 -2.82
CA VAL A 139 -26.44 -0.39 -4.13
C VAL A 139 -27.93 -0.17 -3.92
N ASP A 140 -28.46 0.98 -4.36
CA ASP A 140 -29.85 1.37 -4.24
C ASP A 140 -30.46 1.20 -2.83
N GLY A 141 -29.61 1.37 -1.78
CA GLY A 141 -29.99 1.27 -0.38
C GLY A 141 -29.78 -0.12 0.24
N GLU A 142 -29.26 -1.08 -0.50
CA GLU A 142 -28.83 -2.38 0.04
C GLU A 142 -27.36 -2.28 0.48
N ASP A 143 -27.11 -2.38 1.78
CA ASP A 143 -25.79 -2.21 2.42
C ASP A 143 -25.00 -3.53 2.52
N GLY A 144 -23.71 -3.42 2.85
CA GLY A 144 -22.86 -4.56 3.19
C GLY A 144 -22.34 -5.36 2.00
N ILE A 145 -22.44 -4.82 0.79
CA ILE A 145 -22.02 -5.48 -0.43
C ILE A 145 -20.48 -5.39 -0.53
N GLN A 146 -19.83 -6.55 -0.66
CA GLN A 146 -18.36 -6.61 -0.77
C GLN A 146 -17.87 -6.40 -2.22
N ASP A 147 -18.60 -6.92 -3.20
CA ASP A 147 -18.32 -6.73 -4.62
C ASP A 147 -19.63 -6.44 -5.36
N PRO A 148 -19.83 -5.21 -5.84
CA PRO A 148 -21.07 -4.83 -6.54
C PRO A 148 -21.07 -5.20 -8.02
N LYS A 149 -19.99 -5.79 -8.56
CA LYS A 149 -19.92 -6.15 -9.99
C LYS A 149 -20.99 -7.14 -10.38
N GLY A 150 -21.61 -6.89 -11.52
CA GLY A 150 -22.72 -7.71 -12.03
C GLY A 150 -24.08 -7.43 -11.38
N MET A 151 -24.15 -6.52 -10.41
CA MET A 151 -25.42 -6.09 -9.83
C MET A 151 -26.08 -5.04 -10.72
N ALA A 152 -27.41 -5.12 -10.82
CA ALA A 152 -28.21 -4.03 -11.39
C ALA A 152 -28.43 -2.96 -10.30
N GLY A 153 -28.27 -1.69 -10.65
CA GLY A 153 -28.50 -0.60 -9.70
C GLY A 153 -28.14 0.76 -10.27
N VAL A 154 -28.77 1.80 -9.74
CA VAL A 154 -28.60 3.20 -10.19
C VAL A 154 -27.52 3.90 -9.38
N LYS A 155 -27.46 3.66 -8.07
CA LYS A 155 -26.61 4.38 -7.12
C LYS A 155 -25.66 3.46 -6.36
N PRO A 156 -24.54 3.06 -6.94
CA PRO A 156 -23.47 2.48 -6.14
C PRO A 156 -22.84 3.55 -5.25
N VAL A 157 -22.81 3.28 -3.97
CA VAL A 157 -22.17 4.09 -2.92
C VAL A 157 -21.09 3.26 -2.30
N SER A 158 -19.95 3.84 -2.00
CA SER A 158 -18.88 3.15 -1.28
C SER A 158 -18.57 3.84 0.03
N TYR A 159 -18.44 3.06 1.10
CA TYR A 159 -17.79 3.47 2.32
C TYR A 159 -16.31 3.08 2.24
N THR A 160 -15.43 4.05 2.33
CA THR A 160 -13.98 3.82 2.15
C THR A 160 -13.17 4.35 3.31
N HIS A 161 -12.02 3.71 3.51
CA HIS A 161 -10.94 4.29 4.28
C HIS A 161 -9.95 4.98 3.35
N LEU A 162 -9.69 6.24 3.61
CA LEU A 162 -8.70 7.04 2.92
C LEU A 162 -7.45 7.10 3.80
N THR A 163 -6.30 6.83 3.20
CA THR A 163 -5.02 6.98 3.88
C THR A 163 -4.33 8.23 3.35
N LEU A 164 -4.10 9.17 4.24
CA LEU A 164 -3.50 10.48 3.94
C LEU A 164 -2.17 10.61 4.68
N PRO A 165 -1.05 10.88 4.01
CA PRO A 165 0.12 11.40 4.68
C PRO A 165 -0.13 12.87 5.02
N THR A 166 0.20 13.28 6.24
CA THR A 166 0.40 14.70 6.52
C THR A 166 1.71 15.11 5.86
N SER A 167 1.69 16.19 5.06
CA SER A 167 2.88 16.71 4.44
C SER A 167 3.97 16.97 5.47
N VAL A 168 5.15 16.45 5.19
CA VAL A 168 6.38 16.91 5.86
C VAL A 168 6.81 18.15 5.08
N THR A 169 6.62 19.33 5.68
CA THR A 169 7.27 20.56 5.24
C THR A 169 8.75 20.49 5.56
#